data_4701f2098822e22f73ed40477287a9d4
#
_entry.id   4701f2098822e22f73ed40477287a9d4
#
_cell.length_a   1.000
_cell.length_b   1.000
_cell.length_c   1.000
_cell.angle_alpha   90.00
_cell.angle_beta   90.00
_cell.angle_gamma   90.00
#
_symmetry.space_group_name_H-M   'P 1'
#
loop_
_entity.id
_entity.type
_entity.pdbx_description
1 polymer ?
#
loop_
_entity_poly.entity_id
_entity_poly.type
_entity_poly.pdbx_seq_one_letter_code
_entity_poly.pdbx_strand_id
1 'polypeptide(L)'
;MQRDIIITADGSLTIHLPEWNEQYHSKHGAIQEAYHVFIKQGLHHLCHPELVSGSYPVSQNEQSNNISILEIGFGTGLNAFITLLEAEKLNISIDYYGVEAYPVLMNEINQLNYPQELNAQNEASTFTKLHEVFWEAPHKITPHFSITKQNRFFSEIKEKESYNIIYFDAFGARVQPELWTELIFKNMYNALKQNGILVTYSAKGSVRRAMENVGFKVERLPGPPGKREMLRATKS
;
A
#
# COMPACT_ATOMS: atom_id res chain seq x y z
N MET A 1 15.66 -4.81 17.76
CA MET A 1 14.78 -3.63 17.87
C MET A 1 13.53 -4.04 18.62
N GLN A 2 13.19 -3.34 19.70
CA GLN A 2 11.97 -3.60 20.47
C GLN A 2 10.75 -3.19 19.65
N ARG A 3 9.65 -3.97 19.77
CA ARG A 3 8.37 -3.74 19.09
C ARG A 3 7.25 -3.84 20.12
N ASP A 4 6.47 -2.78 20.27
CA ASP A 4 5.36 -2.70 21.21
C ASP A 4 4.04 -2.60 20.46
N ILE A 5 3.01 -3.35 20.88
CA ILE A 5 1.67 -3.21 20.30
C ILE A 5 0.96 -2.04 20.97
N ILE A 6 0.46 -1.11 20.18
CA ILE A 6 -0.29 0.05 20.66
C ILE A 6 -1.63 0.17 19.93
N ILE A 7 -2.61 0.81 20.59
CA ILE A 7 -3.91 1.12 20.00
C ILE A 7 -3.85 2.48 19.29
N THR A 8 -4.48 2.57 18.13
CA THR A 8 -4.64 3.82 17.39
C THR A 8 -6.01 4.45 17.65
N ALA A 9 -6.27 5.66 17.17
CA ALA A 9 -7.49 6.39 17.47
C ALA A 9 -8.77 5.79 16.85
N ASP A 10 -8.65 4.92 15.84
CA ASP A 10 -9.76 4.19 15.25
C ASP A 10 -9.98 2.78 15.86
N GLY A 11 -9.32 2.47 16.97
CA GLY A 11 -9.43 1.19 17.67
C GLY A 11 -8.52 0.09 17.14
N SER A 12 -7.93 0.25 15.96
CA SER A 12 -7.01 -0.73 15.40
C SER A 12 -5.67 -0.76 16.15
N LEU A 13 -5.05 -1.94 16.19
CA LEU A 13 -3.73 -2.11 16.78
C LEU A 13 -2.63 -1.92 15.74
N THR A 14 -1.50 -1.35 16.17
CA THR A 14 -0.31 -1.21 15.33
C THR A 14 0.96 -1.47 16.13
N ILE A 15 2.08 -1.63 15.44
CA ILE A 15 3.39 -1.84 16.05
C ILE A 15 4.11 -0.49 16.19
N HIS A 16 4.57 -0.19 17.40
CA HIS A 16 5.42 0.94 17.71
C HIS A 16 6.88 0.49 17.88
N LEU A 17 7.80 1.30 17.38
CA LEU A 17 9.24 1.13 17.45
C LEU A 17 9.81 2.20 18.41
N PRO A 18 9.99 1.91 19.70
CA PRO A 18 10.42 2.91 20.68
C PRO A 18 11.75 3.58 20.34
N GLU A 19 12.72 2.81 19.83
CA GLU A 19 14.05 3.31 19.48
C GLU A 19 14.01 4.40 18.39
N TRP A 20 13.03 4.35 17.50
CA TRP A 20 12.84 5.34 16.42
C TRP A 20 11.76 6.38 16.77
N ASN A 21 11.01 6.14 17.85
CA ASN A 21 9.77 6.86 18.15
C ASN A 21 8.88 6.95 16.90
N GLU A 22 8.67 5.79 16.27
CA GLU A 22 7.89 5.65 15.03
C GLU A 22 6.94 4.44 15.14
N GLN A 23 5.90 4.41 14.35
CA GLN A 23 4.97 3.28 14.28
C GLN A 23 4.70 2.87 12.83
N TYR A 24 4.27 1.63 12.65
CA TYR A 24 3.95 1.09 11.32
C TYR A 24 2.82 1.87 10.64
N HIS A 25 1.81 2.30 11.39
CA HIS A 25 0.69 3.08 10.88
C HIS A 25 0.40 4.29 11.76
N SER A 26 -0.41 5.22 11.25
CA SER A 26 -0.80 6.43 11.96
C SER A 26 -1.49 6.12 13.29
N LYS A 27 -1.04 6.73 14.38
CA LYS A 27 -1.74 6.72 15.67
C LYS A 27 -3.12 7.43 15.62
N HIS A 28 -3.38 8.19 14.56
CA HIS A 28 -4.67 8.85 14.33
C HIS A 28 -5.71 7.94 13.67
N GLY A 29 -5.35 6.67 13.39
CA GLY A 29 -6.20 5.63 12.81
C GLY A 29 -5.45 4.92 11.69
N ALA A 30 -5.05 3.65 11.95
CA ALA A 30 -4.30 2.86 10.97
C ALA A 30 -5.19 2.46 9.78
N ILE A 31 -6.40 1.96 10.07
CA ILE A 31 -7.38 1.55 9.06
C ILE A 31 -7.85 2.77 8.24
N GLN A 32 -8.15 3.89 8.93
CA GLN A 32 -8.60 5.11 8.26
C GLN A 32 -7.53 5.67 7.31
N GLU A 33 -6.25 5.64 7.71
CA GLU A 33 -5.14 6.06 6.85
C GLU A 33 -4.98 5.13 5.65
N ALA A 34 -4.94 3.82 5.89
CA ALA A 34 -4.81 2.81 4.84
C ALA A 34 -5.93 2.91 3.81
N TYR A 35 -7.17 3.01 4.27
CA TYR A 35 -8.34 3.13 3.40
C TYR A 35 -8.31 4.44 2.59
N HIS A 36 -7.98 5.56 3.24
CA HIS A 36 -7.93 6.86 2.56
C HIS A 36 -6.84 6.89 1.48
N VAL A 37 -5.61 6.51 1.83
CA VAL A 37 -4.44 6.66 0.95
C VAL A 37 -4.43 5.61 -0.15
N PHE A 38 -4.56 4.33 0.22
CA PHE A 38 -4.28 3.23 -0.69
C PHE A 38 -5.54 2.74 -1.42
N ILE A 39 -6.68 2.70 -0.72
CA ILE A 39 -7.92 2.26 -1.36
C ILE A 39 -8.57 3.41 -2.12
N LYS A 40 -8.98 4.47 -1.42
CA LYS A 40 -9.75 5.56 -2.03
C LYS A 40 -8.96 6.31 -3.09
N GLN A 41 -7.72 6.74 -2.78
CA GLN A 41 -6.90 7.54 -3.69
C GLN A 41 -6.02 6.70 -4.63
N GLY A 42 -5.89 5.40 -4.36
CA GLY A 42 -5.17 4.42 -5.17
C GLY A 42 -6.12 3.54 -5.98
N LEU A 43 -6.60 2.44 -5.39
CA LEU A 43 -7.37 1.41 -6.07
C LEU A 43 -8.66 1.95 -6.72
N HIS A 44 -9.50 2.65 -5.94
CA HIS A 44 -10.78 3.19 -6.46
C HIS A 44 -10.55 4.23 -7.55
N HIS A 45 -9.50 5.07 -7.43
CA HIS A 45 -9.17 6.04 -8.47
C HIS A 45 -8.84 5.38 -9.81
N LEU A 46 -8.16 4.22 -9.77
CA LEU A 46 -7.84 3.47 -10.99
C LEU A 46 -9.07 2.74 -11.57
N CYS A 47 -9.91 2.14 -10.69
CA CYS A 47 -11.07 1.35 -11.12
C CYS A 47 -12.26 2.21 -11.55
N HIS A 48 -12.43 3.40 -10.96
CA HIS A 48 -13.58 4.27 -11.15
C HIS A 48 -13.16 5.74 -11.33
N PRO A 49 -12.43 6.09 -12.41
CA PRO A 49 -12.02 7.48 -12.65
C PRO A 49 -13.22 8.44 -12.73
N GLU A 50 -14.41 7.96 -13.08
CA GLU A 50 -15.65 8.74 -13.22
C GLU A 50 -16.17 9.27 -11.88
N LEU A 51 -15.98 8.53 -10.78
CA LEU A 51 -16.41 8.95 -9.44
C LEU A 51 -15.57 10.10 -8.88
N VAL A 52 -14.41 10.36 -9.45
CA VAL A 52 -13.46 11.36 -8.97
C VAL A 52 -13.42 12.62 -9.84
N SER A 53 -13.78 12.53 -11.12
CA SER A 53 -13.59 13.64 -12.10
C SER A 53 -14.84 14.15 -12.81
N GLY A 54 -16.01 13.57 -12.62
CA GLY A 54 -17.28 14.10 -13.16
C GLY A 54 -17.38 14.17 -14.69
N SER A 55 -16.61 13.41 -15.46
CA SER A 55 -16.63 13.48 -16.92
C SER A 55 -16.42 12.11 -17.61
N TYR A 56 -17.47 11.74 -18.36
CA TYR A 56 -17.62 10.78 -19.46
C TYR A 56 -17.20 9.29 -19.31
N PRO A 57 -18.05 8.37 -19.82
CA PRO A 57 -17.83 6.94 -19.71
C PRO A 57 -16.66 6.50 -20.62
N VAL A 58 -15.68 5.85 -20.04
CA VAL A 58 -14.68 5.10 -20.81
C VAL A 58 -15.33 3.81 -21.28
N SER A 59 -15.30 3.60 -22.60
CA SER A 59 -15.82 2.41 -23.27
C SER A 59 -15.40 1.12 -22.57
N GLN A 60 -16.37 0.25 -22.28
CA GLN A 60 -16.16 -1.12 -21.83
C GLN A 60 -15.45 -1.91 -22.95
N ASN A 61 -14.13 -1.76 -23.03
CA ASN A 61 -13.31 -2.77 -23.67
C ASN A 61 -12.95 -3.80 -22.60
N GLU A 62 -13.20 -5.07 -22.88
CA GLU A 62 -12.82 -6.25 -22.11
C GLU A 62 -11.28 -6.36 -21.96
N GLN A 63 -10.64 -5.40 -21.32
CA GLN A 63 -9.28 -5.55 -20.83
C GLN A 63 -9.37 -6.27 -19.49
N SER A 64 -8.66 -7.36 -19.38
CA SER A 64 -8.59 -8.23 -18.20
C SER A 64 -8.65 -7.40 -16.91
N ASN A 65 -9.70 -7.61 -16.09
CA ASN A 65 -9.92 -6.94 -14.80
C ASN A 65 -8.84 -7.29 -13.76
N ASN A 66 -7.61 -7.57 -14.21
CA ASN A 66 -6.50 -7.95 -13.35
C ASN A 66 -5.59 -6.76 -13.09
N ILE A 67 -5.53 -6.31 -11.83
CA ILE A 67 -4.73 -5.18 -11.39
C ILE A 67 -3.52 -5.69 -10.63
N SER A 68 -2.32 -5.33 -11.10
CA SER A 68 -1.07 -5.65 -10.41
C SER A 68 -0.70 -4.50 -9.47
N ILE A 69 -0.54 -4.79 -8.19
CA ILE A 69 -0.19 -3.83 -7.12
C ILE A 69 1.16 -4.21 -6.52
N LEU A 70 2.05 -3.22 -6.39
CA LEU A 70 3.29 -3.34 -5.62
C LEU A 70 3.15 -2.54 -4.32
N GLU A 71 3.33 -3.16 -3.18
CA GLU A 71 3.43 -2.49 -1.88
C GLU A 71 4.88 -2.42 -1.43
N ILE A 72 5.32 -1.21 -1.12
CA ILE A 72 6.62 -0.90 -0.53
C ILE A 72 6.43 -0.76 0.98
N GLY A 73 6.90 -1.77 1.73
CA GLY A 73 6.65 -1.92 3.16
C GLY A 73 5.40 -2.73 3.46
N PHE A 74 5.45 -4.05 3.23
CA PHE A 74 4.33 -4.96 3.52
C PHE A 74 3.92 -4.94 5.01
N GLY A 75 4.90 -4.80 5.90
CA GLY A 75 4.71 -4.57 7.32
C GLY A 75 3.74 -5.55 7.98
N THR A 76 2.66 -5.03 8.54
CA THR A 76 1.61 -5.80 9.23
C THR A 76 0.56 -6.41 8.31
N GLY A 77 0.68 -6.22 6.99
CA GLY A 77 -0.26 -6.72 5.99
C GLY A 77 -1.63 -6.03 5.96
N LEU A 78 -1.78 -4.87 6.64
CA LEU A 78 -3.05 -4.14 6.70
C LEU A 78 -3.54 -3.73 5.31
N ASN A 79 -2.67 -3.11 4.51
CA ASN A 79 -3.04 -2.65 3.17
C ASN A 79 -3.41 -3.83 2.26
N ALA A 80 -2.67 -4.94 2.34
CA ALA A 80 -2.96 -6.15 1.58
C ALA A 80 -4.32 -6.74 1.98
N PHE A 81 -4.63 -6.78 3.29
CA PHE A 81 -5.89 -7.33 3.78
C PHE A 81 -7.10 -6.46 3.37
N ILE A 82 -7.01 -5.13 3.52
CA ILE A 82 -8.07 -4.23 3.06
C ILE A 82 -8.25 -4.33 1.53
N THR A 83 -7.15 -4.41 0.79
CA THR A 83 -7.19 -4.56 -0.67
C THR A 83 -7.86 -5.87 -1.09
N LEU A 84 -7.61 -6.97 -0.37
CA LEU A 84 -8.29 -8.25 -0.59
C LEU A 84 -9.80 -8.13 -0.37
N LEU A 85 -10.23 -7.51 0.74
CA LEU A 85 -11.66 -7.30 1.02
C LEU A 85 -12.33 -6.43 -0.05
N GLU A 86 -11.65 -5.39 -0.54
CA GLU A 86 -12.18 -4.55 -1.62
C GLU A 86 -12.19 -5.28 -2.97
N ALA A 87 -11.22 -6.15 -3.27
CA ALA A 87 -11.20 -6.96 -4.49
C ALA A 87 -12.44 -7.87 -4.59
N GLU A 88 -12.78 -8.56 -3.49
CA GLU A 88 -13.98 -9.40 -3.41
C GLU A 88 -15.26 -8.56 -3.59
N LYS A 89 -15.35 -7.41 -2.91
CA LYS A 89 -16.50 -6.51 -2.99
C LYS A 89 -16.72 -5.92 -4.37
N LEU A 90 -15.62 -5.57 -5.07
CA LEU A 90 -15.65 -4.98 -6.41
C LEU A 90 -15.67 -6.02 -7.53
N ASN A 91 -15.51 -7.31 -7.21
CA ASN A 91 -15.39 -8.42 -8.16
C ASN A 91 -14.27 -8.18 -9.19
N ILE A 92 -13.11 -7.72 -8.74
CA ILE A 92 -11.90 -7.48 -9.55
C ILE A 92 -10.78 -8.41 -9.13
N SER A 93 -9.94 -8.83 -10.09
CA SER A 93 -8.79 -9.68 -9.80
C SER A 93 -7.56 -8.84 -9.49
N ILE A 94 -6.84 -9.20 -8.42
CA ILE A 94 -5.62 -8.51 -7.96
C ILE A 94 -4.46 -9.49 -7.85
N ASP A 95 -3.34 -9.13 -8.49
CA ASP A 95 -2.03 -9.69 -8.24
C ASP A 95 -1.26 -8.72 -7.33
N TYR A 96 -1.11 -9.10 -6.06
CA TYR A 96 -0.49 -8.28 -5.03
C TYR A 96 0.95 -8.70 -4.75
N TYR A 97 1.87 -7.74 -4.79
CA TYR A 97 3.30 -7.95 -4.50
C TYR A 97 3.69 -7.11 -3.30
N GLY A 98 3.93 -7.75 -2.15
CA GLY A 98 4.35 -7.08 -0.92
C GLY A 98 5.86 -7.21 -0.70
N VAL A 99 6.60 -6.10 -0.69
CA VAL A 99 8.05 -6.09 -0.44
C VAL A 99 8.33 -5.65 0.99
N GLU A 100 9.14 -6.44 1.71
CA GLU A 100 9.52 -6.17 3.09
C GLU A 100 10.92 -6.72 3.39
N ALA A 101 11.82 -5.86 3.88
CA ALA A 101 13.17 -6.28 4.24
C ALA A 101 13.25 -6.94 5.63
N TYR A 102 12.34 -6.58 6.53
CA TYR A 102 12.34 -7.00 7.94
C TYR A 102 10.96 -7.50 8.38
N PRO A 103 10.52 -8.68 7.90
CA PRO A 103 9.18 -9.20 8.14
C PRO A 103 8.74 -9.15 9.60
N VAL A 104 7.49 -8.82 9.83
CA VAL A 104 6.85 -8.89 11.14
C VAL A 104 6.64 -10.37 11.51
N LEU A 105 6.88 -10.71 12.78
CA LEU A 105 6.78 -12.08 13.26
C LEU A 105 5.32 -12.49 13.48
N MET A 106 5.00 -13.77 13.28
CA MET A 106 3.64 -14.30 13.46
C MET A 106 3.06 -14.07 14.85
N ASN A 107 3.89 -14.10 15.91
CA ASN A 107 3.46 -13.81 17.27
C ASN A 107 3.04 -12.33 17.46
N GLU A 108 3.56 -11.40 16.65
CA GLU A 108 3.15 -9.99 16.63
C GLU A 108 1.87 -9.84 15.79
N ILE A 109 1.80 -10.48 14.62
CA ILE A 109 0.62 -10.49 13.74
C ILE A 109 -0.62 -11.02 14.46
N ASN A 110 -0.48 -12.09 15.24
CA ASN A 110 -1.58 -12.71 15.99
C ASN A 110 -2.16 -11.82 17.11
N GLN A 111 -1.50 -10.71 17.44
CA GLN A 111 -2.01 -9.71 18.38
C GLN A 111 -2.81 -8.59 17.72
N LEU A 112 -2.75 -8.47 16.39
CA LEU A 112 -3.44 -7.42 15.64
C LEU A 112 -4.94 -7.75 15.50
N ASN A 113 -5.77 -6.72 15.58
CA ASN A 113 -7.24 -6.84 15.59
C ASN A 113 -7.90 -6.37 14.28
N TYR A 114 -7.17 -6.35 13.16
CA TYR A 114 -7.70 -5.82 11.89
C TYR A 114 -8.99 -6.49 11.41
N PRO A 115 -9.15 -7.85 11.48
CA PRO A 115 -10.42 -8.47 11.11
C PRO A 115 -11.61 -7.97 11.93
N GLN A 116 -11.40 -7.69 13.23
CA GLN A 116 -12.45 -7.18 14.12
C GLN A 116 -12.83 -5.73 13.79
N GLU A 117 -11.83 -4.86 13.66
CA GLU A 117 -12.04 -3.43 13.39
C GLU A 117 -12.57 -3.15 11.98
N LEU A 118 -12.30 -4.04 11.03
CA LEU A 118 -12.84 -3.99 9.67
C LEU A 118 -14.22 -4.65 9.52
N ASN A 119 -14.83 -5.15 10.62
CA ASN A 119 -16.07 -5.96 10.60
C ASN A 119 -15.97 -7.17 9.66
N ALA A 120 -14.78 -7.77 9.56
CA ALA A 120 -14.43 -8.89 8.69
C ALA A 120 -13.97 -10.11 9.51
N GLN A 121 -14.62 -10.40 10.64
CA GLN A 121 -14.24 -11.52 11.55
C GLN A 121 -14.26 -12.88 10.83
N ASN A 122 -15.16 -13.04 9.85
CA ASN A 122 -15.23 -14.26 9.03
C ASN A 122 -13.96 -14.47 8.17
N GLU A 123 -13.19 -13.40 7.93
CA GLU A 123 -11.96 -13.42 7.14
C GLU A 123 -10.69 -13.45 8.02
N ALA A 124 -10.82 -13.70 9.33
CA ALA A 124 -9.67 -13.77 10.23
C ALA A 124 -8.65 -14.86 9.81
N SER A 125 -9.13 -16.01 9.33
CA SER A 125 -8.27 -17.06 8.79
C SER A 125 -7.58 -16.65 7.49
N THR A 126 -8.24 -15.85 6.67
CA THR A 126 -7.68 -15.26 5.43
C THR A 126 -6.58 -14.26 5.75
N PHE A 127 -6.78 -13.40 6.77
CA PHE A 127 -5.74 -12.51 7.27
C PHE A 127 -4.49 -13.28 7.73
N THR A 128 -4.68 -14.31 8.56
CA THR A 128 -3.58 -15.18 9.01
C THR A 128 -2.86 -15.82 7.82
N LYS A 129 -3.61 -16.36 6.85
CA LYS A 129 -3.06 -16.99 5.64
C LYS A 129 -2.18 -16.06 4.82
N LEU A 130 -2.49 -14.75 4.72
CA LEU A 130 -1.63 -13.76 4.03
C LEU A 130 -0.20 -13.76 4.60
N HIS A 131 -0.06 -14.01 5.90
CA HIS A 131 1.24 -14.04 6.58
C HIS A 131 1.91 -15.41 6.52
N GLU A 132 1.15 -16.50 6.61
CA GLU A 132 1.67 -17.86 6.64
C GLU A 132 2.20 -18.38 5.31
N VAL A 133 1.67 -17.90 4.17
CA VAL A 133 2.15 -18.33 2.84
C VAL A 133 3.63 -18.02 2.67
N PHE A 134 4.34 -18.86 1.94
CA PHE A 134 5.77 -18.73 1.73
C PHE A 134 6.14 -17.43 1.00
N TRP A 135 7.29 -16.88 1.33
CA TRP A 135 7.91 -15.80 0.61
C TRP A 135 8.44 -16.29 -0.74
N GLU A 136 8.66 -15.37 -1.68
CA GLU A 136 9.24 -15.59 -3.02
C GLU A 136 8.41 -16.49 -3.95
N ALA A 137 7.16 -16.79 -3.58
CA ALA A 137 6.28 -17.60 -4.40
C ALA A 137 4.88 -16.97 -4.50
N PRO A 138 4.20 -17.07 -5.65
CA PRO A 138 2.83 -16.61 -5.80
C PRO A 138 1.86 -17.59 -5.11
N HIS A 139 0.90 -17.05 -4.37
CA HIS A 139 -0.13 -17.84 -3.69
C HIS A 139 -1.52 -17.26 -3.97
N LYS A 140 -2.42 -18.10 -4.44
CA LYS A 140 -3.83 -17.73 -4.55
C LYS A 140 -4.49 -17.80 -3.18
N ILE A 141 -4.93 -16.66 -2.67
CA ILE A 141 -5.57 -16.53 -1.36
C ILE A 141 -7.08 -16.71 -1.49
N THR A 142 -7.69 -15.99 -2.43
CA THR A 142 -9.12 -16.07 -2.81
C THR A 142 -9.26 -16.17 -4.32
N PRO A 143 -10.49 -16.35 -4.87
CA PRO A 143 -10.70 -16.29 -6.32
C PRO A 143 -10.24 -14.99 -6.98
N HIS A 144 -10.29 -13.88 -6.25
CA HIS A 144 -9.96 -12.54 -6.76
C HIS A 144 -8.63 -11.96 -6.26
N PHE A 145 -7.91 -12.68 -5.40
CA PHE A 145 -6.67 -12.15 -4.82
C PHE A 145 -5.55 -13.17 -4.78
N SER A 146 -4.44 -12.84 -5.43
CA SER A 146 -3.18 -13.57 -5.35
C SER A 146 -2.11 -12.68 -4.69
N ILE A 147 -1.22 -13.27 -3.88
CA ILE A 147 -0.13 -12.55 -3.24
C ILE A 147 1.22 -13.20 -3.52
N THR A 148 2.22 -12.36 -3.75
CA THR A 148 3.65 -12.72 -3.76
C THR A 148 4.36 -11.82 -2.75
N LYS A 149 4.83 -12.38 -1.64
CA LYS A 149 5.65 -11.64 -0.67
C LYS A 149 7.12 -11.77 -1.06
N GLN A 150 7.87 -10.67 -1.00
CA GLN A 150 9.28 -10.62 -1.39
C GLN A 150 10.13 -10.05 -0.26
N ASN A 151 11.05 -10.87 0.27
CA ASN A 151 11.96 -10.46 1.34
C ASN A 151 13.23 -9.84 0.73
N ARG A 152 13.16 -8.55 0.41
CA ARG A 152 14.26 -7.81 -0.20
C ARG A 152 14.21 -6.33 0.14
N PHE A 153 15.31 -5.63 -0.11
CA PHE A 153 15.35 -4.17 0.01
C PHE A 153 14.65 -3.48 -1.17
N PHE A 154 14.09 -2.30 -0.94
CA PHE A 154 13.40 -1.51 -1.98
C PHE A 154 14.33 -1.08 -3.12
N SER A 155 15.64 -0.94 -2.85
CA SER A 155 16.67 -0.66 -3.85
C SER A 155 16.89 -1.80 -4.85
N GLU A 156 16.46 -3.01 -4.51
CA GLU A 156 16.60 -4.21 -5.35
C GLU A 156 15.42 -4.40 -6.32
N ILE A 157 14.40 -3.54 -6.24
CA ILE A 157 13.28 -3.55 -7.18
C ILE A 157 13.78 -3.07 -8.55
N LYS A 158 13.72 -3.96 -9.55
CA LYS A 158 14.23 -3.73 -10.92
C LYS A 158 13.19 -4.08 -12.00
N GLU A 159 11.99 -4.44 -11.60
CA GLU A 159 10.89 -4.73 -12.50
C GLU A 159 10.60 -3.53 -13.39
N LYS A 160 10.10 -3.78 -14.58
CA LYS A 160 9.77 -2.73 -15.55
C LYS A 160 8.34 -2.93 -16.03
N GLU A 161 7.56 -1.85 -16.03
CA GLU A 161 6.20 -1.82 -16.57
C GLU A 161 5.32 -2.98 -16.12
N SER A 162 5.45 -3.36 -14.83
CA SER A 162 4.81 -4.54 -14.26
C SER A 162 3.55 -4.21 -13.46
N TYR A 163 3.51 -3.02 -12.84
CA TYR A 163 2.47 -2.70 -11.87
C TYR A 163 1.56 -1.56 -12.34
N ASN A 164 0.27 -1.68 -12.03
CA ASN A 164 -0.73 -0.65 -12.28
C ASN A 164 -0.71 0.40 -11.15
N ILE A 165 -0.47 -0.06 -9.90
CA ILE A 165 -0.43 0.80 -8.72
C ILE A 165 0.81 0.43 -7.88
N ILE A 166 1.42 1.46 -7.28
CA ILE A 166 2.39 1.29 -6.20
C ILE A 166 1.81 1.93 -4.93
N TYR A 167 1.67 1.14 -3.87
CA TYR A 167 1.44 1.60 -2.51
C TYR A 167 2.81 1.86 -1.87
N PHE A 168 3.18 3.12 -1.70
CA PHE A 168 4.48 3.47 -1.12
C PHE A 168 4.30 3.80 0.36
N ASP A 169 4.43 2.77 1.20
CA ASP A 169 4.16 2.80 2.64
C ASP A 169 5.41 2.55 3.50
N ALA A 170 6.55 3.04 3.06
CA ALA A 170 7.80 2.98 3.81
C ALA A 170 7.76 3.87 5.07
N PHE A 171 8.57 3.56 6.09
CA PHE A 171 8.77 4.46 7.22
C PHE A 171 9.18 5.86 6.78
N GLY A 172 8.73 6.86 7.53
CA GLY A 172 8.88 8.26 7.14
C GLY A 172 10.35 8.69 6.93
N ALA A 173 10.56 9.63 6.01
CA ALA A 173 11.89 10.18 5.69
C ALA A 173 12.60 10.88 6.88
N ARG A 174 12.00 10.90 8.07
CA ARG A 174 12.65 11.32 9.31
C ARG A 174 13.57 10.24 9.84
N VAL A 175 13.16 8.98 9.73
CA VAL A 175 13.89 7.81 10.28
C VAL A 175 14.61 7.03 9.20
N GLN A 176 14.10 6.99 7.98
CA GLN A 176 14.74 6.30 6.85
C GLN A 176 14.77 7.21 5.60
N PRO A 177 15.57 8.30 5.61
CA PRO A 177 15.64 9.25 4.49
C PRO A 177 16.10 8.61 3.18
N GLU A 178 16.92 7.55 3.25
CA GLU A 178 17.45 6.80 2.11
C GLU A 178 16.35 6.14 1.26
N LEU A 179 15.19 5.85 1.84
CA LEU A 179 14.05 5.26 1.12
C LEU A 179 13.26 6.28 0.29
N TRP A 180 13.53 7.59 0.47
CA TRP A 180 12.77 8.68 -0.16
C TRP A 180 13.62 9.48 -1.16
N THR A 181 14.58 8.79 -1.80
CA THR A 181 15.54 9.38 -2.76
C THR A 181 15.04 9.26 -4.20
N GLU A 182 15.61 10.08 -5.09
CA GLU A 182 15.36 9.99 -6.53
C GLU A 182 15.69 8.60 -7.09
N LEU A 183 16.70 7.92 -6.56
CA LEU A 183 17.06 6.56 -6.99
C LEU A 183 15.92 5.58 -6.73
N ILE A 184 15.33 5.60 -5.53
CA ILE A 184 14.20 4.75 -5.19
C ILE A 184 12.99 5.10 -6.06
N PHE A 185 12.65 6.38 -6.20
CA PHE A 185 11.53 6.79 -7.06
C PHE A 185 11.76 6.51 -8.54
N LYS A 186 13.01 6.49 -9.01
CA LYS A 186 13.32 6.05 -10.38
C LYS A 186 13.01 4.57 -10.58
N ASN A 187 13.32 3.72 -9.60
CA ASN A 187 12.93 2.31 -9.64
C ASN A 187 11.40 2.16 -9.67
N MET A 188 10.68 2.91 -8.84
CA MET A 188 9.21 2.92 -8.83
C MET A 188 8.62 3.39 -10.17
N TYR A 189 9.18 4.47 -10.74
CA TYR A 189 8.78 4.95 -12.06
C TYR A 189 8.95 3.89 -13.15
N ASN A 190 10.10 3.20 -13.15
CA ASN A 190 10.36 2.13 -14.12
C ASN A 190 9.43 0.93 -13.92
N ALA A 191 9.10 0.58 -12.67
CA ALA A 191 8.27 -0.56 -12.31
C ALA A 191 6.79 -0.36 -12.68
N LEU A 192 6.30 0.89 -12.70
CA LEU A 192 4.94 1.20 -13.12
C LEU A 192 4.74 1.03 -14.62
N LYS A 193 3.59 0.52 -15.01
CA LYS A 193 3.06 0.58 -16.38
C LYS A 193 2.77 2.04 -16.77
N GLN A 194 2.62 2.28 -18.08
CA GLN A 194 2.16 3.57 -18.59
C GLN A 194 0.79 3.92 -17.97
N ASN A 195 0.62 5.17 -17.54
CA ASN A 195 -0.53 5.67 -16.78
C ASN A 195 -0.72 5.00 -15.40
N GLY A 196 0.24 4.20 -14.94
CA GLY A 196 0.25 3.66 -13.58
C GLY A 196 0.48 4.75 -12.54
N ILE A 197 0.00 4.51 -11.31
CA ILE A 197 0.05 5.49 -10.22
C ILE A 197 0.84 4.99 -9.02
N LEU A 198 1.45 5.92 -8.31
CA LEU A 198 2.02 5.72 -6.98
C LEU A 198 1.27 6.59 -5.99
N VAL A 199 0.83 6.00 -4.88
CA VAL A 199 0.19 6.71 -3.77
C VAL A 199 1.01 6.57 -2.50
N THR A 200 1.09 7.65 -1.71
CA THR A 200 1.79 7.66 -0.42
C THR A 200 1.18 8.69 0.54
N TYR A 201 1.21 8.36 1.81
CA TYR A 201 0.79 9.26 2.88
C TYR A 201 1.70 10.48 3.06
N SER A 202 2.93 10.44 2.53
CA SER A 202 3.92 11.49 2.70
C SER A 202 3.69 12.63 1.73
N ALA A 203 3.60 13.87 2.26
CA ALA A 203 3.45 15.10 1.46
C ALA A 203 4.66 16.04 1.57
N LYS A 204 5.83 15.55 2.04
CA LYS A 204 7.03 16.37 2.18
C LYS A 204 7.46 16.95 0.83
N GLY A 205 7.83 18.23 0.80
CA GLY A 205 8.28 18.90 -0.40
C GLY A 205 9.53 18.27 -1.05
N SER A 206 10.43 17.66 -0.25
CA SER A 206 11.57 16.90 -0.76
C SER A 206 11.13 15.65 -1.51
N VAL A 207 10.15 14.90 -0.96
CA VAL A 207 9.57 13.70 -1.58
C VAL A 207 8.91 14.05 -2.90
N ARG A 208 8.07 15.10 -2.92
CA ARG A 208 7.42 15.57 -4.15
C ARG A 208 8.45 15.90 -5.24
N ARG A 209 9.47 16.72 -4.92
CA ARG A 209 10.53 17.08 -5.88
C ARG A 209 11.29 15.87 -6.39
N ALA A 210 11.62 14.92 -5.52
CA ALA A 210 12.31 13.68 -5.94
C ALA A 210 11.47 12.86 -6.93
N MET A 211 10.15 12.79 -6.75
CA MET A 211 9.24 12.16 -7.72
C MET A 211 9.19 12.93 -9.04
N GLU A 212 9.02 14.28 -8.98
CA GLU A 212 8.97 15.12 -10.17
C GLU A 212 10.26 15.04 -10.99
N ASN A 213 11.43 15.04 -10.32
CA ASN A 213 12.75 14.96 -10.99
C ASN A 213 12.95 13.66 -11.76
N VAL A 214 12.30 12.56 -11.38
CA VAL A 214 12.40 11.28 -12.10
C VAL A 214 11.32 11.11 -13.17
N GLY A 215 10.40 12.08 -13.31
CA GLY A 215 9.43 12.13 -14.40
C GLY A 215 7.97 11.91 -14.02
N PHE A 216 7.64 11.76 -12.74
CA PHE A 216 6.25 11.67 -12.32
C PHE A 216 5.50 13.00 -12.46
N LYS A 217 4.25 12.94 -12.88
CA LYS A 217 3.28 14.01 -12.65
C LYS A 217 2.71 13.84 -11.25
N VAL A 218 2.99 14.80 -10.34
CA VAL A 218 2.65 14.68 -8.92
C VAL A 218 1.51 15.61 -8.54
N GLU A 219 0.50 15.07 -7.88
CA GLU A 219 -0.66 15.77 -7.34
C GLU A 219 -0.61 15.78 -5.80
N ARG A 220 -1.00 16.90 -5.20
CA ARG A 220 -1.31 16.99 -3.77
C ARG A 220 -2.80 16.79 -3.58
N LEU A 221 -3.15 15.82 -2.75
CA LEU A 221 -4.52 15.50 -2.41
C LEU A 221 -4.77 15.75 -0.92
N PRO A 222 -6.02 15.92 -0.49
CA PRO A 222 -6.35 15.94 0.93
C PRO A 222 -5.82 14.69 1.63
N GLY A 223 -5.16 14.88 2.77
CA GLY A 223 -4.55 13.80 3.55
C GLY A 223 -5.58 13.00 4.38
N PRO A 224 -5.17 11.85 4.93
CA PRO A 224 -5.94 11.10 5.90
C PRO A 224 -6.03 11.84 7.25
N PRO A 225 -6.84 11.35 8.21
CA PRO A 225 -6.91 11.93 9.54
C PRO A 225 -5.53 12.20 10.16
N GLY A 226 -5.35 13.40 10.69
CA GLY A 226 -4.07 13.85 11.27
C GLY A 226 -3.03 14.35 10.26
N LYS A 227 -3.30 14.28 8.96
CA LYS A 227 -2.41 14.81 7.90
C LYS A 227 -3.16 15.75 6.97
N ARG A 228 -2.56 16.89 6.66
CA ARG A 228 -3.17 17.90 5.78
C ARG A 228 -3.24 17.44 4.33
N GLU A 229 -2.19 16.79 3.86
CA GLU A 229 -1.99 16.42 2.45
C GLU A 229 -1.38 15.02 2.35
N MET A 230 -1.58 14.39 1.19
CA MET A 230 -0.90 13.20 0.70
C MET A 230 -0.45 13.42 -0.75
N LEU A 231 0.33 12.50 -1.32
CA LEU A 231 0.74 12.58 -2.73
C LEU A 231 0.21 11.39 -3.52
N ARG A 232 -0.21 11.70 -4.75
CA ARG A 232 -0.40 10.75 -5.84
C ARG A 232 0.47 11.16 -7.01
N ALA A 233 1.20 10.21 -7.58
CA ALA A 233 2.11 10.44 -8.69
C ALA A 233 1.77 9.52 -9.85
N THR A 234 1.67 10.05 -11.07
CA THR A 234 1.31 9.31 -12.28
C THR A 234 2.51 9.22 -13.21
N LYS A 235 2.77 8.03 -13.77
CA LYS A 235 3.70 7.82 -14.89
C LYS A 235 2.99 8.19 -16.18
N SER A 236 3.41 9.32 -16.82
CA SER A 236 2.86 9.81 -18.10
C SER A 236 3.77 9.44 -19.25
#